data_a3b34a71b463b627b74b2a3d52ef1479
#
_entry.id   a3b34a71b463b627b74b2a3d52ef1479
#
_cell.length_a   1.000
_cell.length_b   1.000
_cell.length_c   1.000
_cell.angle_alpha   90.00
_cell.angle_beta   90.00
_cell.angle_gamma   90.00
#
_symmetry.space_group_name_H-M   'P 1'
#
loop_
_entity.id
_entity.type
_entity.pdbx_description
1 polymer ?
#
loop_
_entity_poly.entity_id
_entity_poly.type
_entity_poly.pdbx_seq_one_letter_code
_entity_poly.pdbx_strand_id
1 'polypeptide(L)'
;MKFTKVIRSYMEKTLSEKRCAANKADPETQAYLNRKQHAEHEIRAIVDRARNEAQEVLDRYGMDMEVRRYCEMEDASKVIVQFFDQYVKSGKETKAQSERESARYKRQADIMEQIELDCALGADKESFMAMLNSATFE
;
A
#
# COMPACT_ATOMS: atom_id res chain seq x y z
N MET A 1 -3.42 31.67 16.95
CA MET A 1 -3.27 31.58 15.47
C MET A 1 -4.63 31.43 14.84
N LYS A 2 -4.87 32.12 13.76
CA LYS A 2 -6.13 31.99 13.03
C LYS A 2 -6.10 30.74 12.15
N PHE A 3 -7.02 29.83 12.38
CA PHE A 3 -7.13 28.58 11.63
C PHE A 3 -7.82 28.83 10.28
N THR A 4 -7.09 28.68 9.18
CA THR A 4 -7.55 28.92 7.81
C THR A 4 -7.72 27.60 7.05
N LYS A 5 -8.40 27.67 5.89
CA LYS A 5 -8.52 26.49 4.99
C LYS A 5 -7.16 25.98 4.52
N VAL A 6 -6.20 26.88 4.31
CA VAL A 6 -4.84 26.50 3.90
C VAL A 6 -4.13 25.71 5.00
N ILE A 7 -4.25 26.17 6.23
CA ILE A 7 -3.68 25.47 7.41
C ILE A 7 -4.34 24.11 7.58
N ARG A 8 -5.65 24.04 7.42
CA ARG A 8 -6.40 22.78 7.49
C ARG A 8 -5.93 21.79 6.42
N SER A 9 -5.79 22.24 5.17
CA SER A 9 -5.29 21.39 4.08
C SER A 9 -3.88 20.89 4.35
N TYR A 10 -3.01 21.73 4.87
CA TYR A 10 -1.65 21.34 5.26
C TYR A 10 -1.65 20.29 6.37
N MET A 11 -2.47 20.49 7.39
CA MET A 11 -2.65 19.54 8.48
C MET A 11 -3.18 18.19 7.99
N GLU A 12 -4.24 18.19 7.17
CA GLU A 12 -4.81 16.97 6.58
C GLU A 12 -3.77 16.21 5.77
N LYS A 13 -3.00 16.89 4.93
CA LYS A 13 -1.94 16.29 4.12
C LYS A 13 -0.88 15.64 5.01
N THR A 14 -0.37 16.38 5.98
CA THR A 14 0.68 15.89 6.88
C THR A 14 0.23 14.68 7.68
N LEU A 15 -0.96 14.73 8.25
CA LEU A 15 -1.52 13.62 9.03
C LEU A 15 -1.84 12.41 8.15
N SER A 16 -2.35 12.61 6.93
CA SER A 16 -2.60 11.54 5.98
C SER A 16 -1.31 10.82 5.56
N GLU A 17 -0.23 11.56 5.34
CA GLU A 17 1.09 10.98 5.04
C GLU A 17 1.61 10.14 6.21
N LYS A 18 1.49 10.65 7.43
CA LYS A 18 1.86 9.90 8.65
C LYS A 18 1.02 8.64 8.83
N ARG A 19 -0.29 8.73 8.61
CA ARG A 19 -1.19 7.58 8.69
C ARG A 19 -0.84 6.52 7.65
N CYS A 20 -0.62 6.92 6.41
CA CYS A 20 -0.22 5.99 5.34
C CYS A 20 1.12 5.33 5.66
N ALA A 21 2.09 6.08 6.19
CA ALA A 21 3.36 5.52 6.63
C ALA A 21 3.17 4.50 7.77
N ALA A 22 2.30 4.77 8.74
CA ALA A 22 1.97 3.84 9.81
C ALA A 22 1.28 2.58 9.29
N ASN A 23 0.36 2.70 8.33
CA ASN A 23 -0.28 1.55 7.68
C ASN A 23 0.74 0.67 6.95
N LYS A 24 1.69 1.28 6.23
CA LYS A 24 2.77 0.54 5.55
C LYS A 24 3.73 -0.15 6.52
N ALA A 25 4.00 0.46 7.65
CA ALA A 25 4.88 -0.10 8.69
C ALA A 25 4.20 -1.14 9.58
N ASP A 26 2.89 -1.33 9.45
CA ASP A 26 2.13 -2.34 10.19
C ASP A 26 2.70 -3.75 9.91
N PRO A 27 3.00 -4.56 10.95
CA PRO A 27 3.58 -5.88 10.77
C PRO A 27 2.75 -6.83 9.90
N GLU A 28 1.43 -6.76 9.97
CA GLU A 28 0.55 -7.58 9.12
C GLU A 28 0.59 -7.12 7.67
N THR A 29 0.62 -5.81 7.42
CA THR A 29 0.79 -5.26 6.08
C THR A 29 2.13 -5.67 5.49
N GLN A 30 3.20 -5.60 6.26
CA GLN A 30 4.52 -6.04 5.82
C GLN A 30 4.57 -7.55 5.55
N ALA A 31 3.99 -8.36 6.41
CA ALA A 31 3.90 -9.80 6.20
C ALA A 31 3.12 -10.14 4.92
N TYR A 32 2.02 -9.44 4.67
CA TYR A 32 1.25 -9.57 3.44
C TYR A 32 2.05 -9.18 2.20
N LEU A 33 2.73 -8.03 2.23
CA LEU A 33 3.55 -7.57 1.10
C LEU A 33 4.71 -8.54 0.82
N ASN A 34 5.32 -9.10 1.85
CA ASN A 34 6.36 -10.10 1.71
C ASN A 34 5.83 -11.38 1.06
N ARG A 35 4.68 -11.89 1.51
CA ARG A 35 4.04 -13.05 0.89
C ARG A 35 3.68 -12.79 -0.58
N LYS A 36 3.14 -11.60 -0.87
CA LYS A 36 2.82 -11.18 -2.23
C LYS A 36 4.08 -11.18 -3.11
N GLN A 37 5.17 -10.62 -2.63
CA GLN A 37 6.44 -10.57 -3.35
C GLN A 37 7.00 -11.97 -3.62
N HIS A 38 6.95 -12.86 -2.64
CA HIS A 38 7.37 -14.26 -2.81
C HIS A 38 6.51 -14.99 -3.83
N ALA A 39 5.18 -14.86 -3.74
CA ALA A 39 4.26 -15.46 -4.69
C ALA A 39 4.49 -14.93 -6.11
N GLU A 40 4.68 -13.64 -6.28
CA GLU A 40 5.00 -13.02 -7.57
C GLU A 40 6.31 -13.58 -8.15
N HIS A 41 7.33 -13.73 -7.33
CA HIS A 41 8.61 -14.29 -7.75
C HIS A 41 8.47 -15.74 -8.23
N GLU A 42 7.76 -16.58 -7.49
CA GLU A 42 7.50 -17.97 -7.87
C GLU A 42 6.66 -18.08 -9.14
N ILE A 43 5.65 -17.24 -9.29
CA ILE A 43 4.81 -17.19 -10.50
C ILE A 43 5.63 -16.79 -11.72
N ARG A 44 6.50 -15.79 -11.60
CA ARG A 44 7.41 -15.39 -12.67
C ARG A 44 8.34 -16.53 -13.09
N ALA A 45 8.86 -17.27 -12.13
CA ALA A 45 9.70 -18.44 -12.41
C ALA A 45 8.93 -19.53 -13.18
N ILE A 46 7.66 -19.78 -12.85
CA ILE A 46 6.79 -20.71 -13.57
C ILE A 46 6.55 -20.23 -15.01
N VAL A 47 6.24 -18.96 -15.19
CA VAL A 47 6.00 -18.34 -16.50
C VAL A 47 7.26 -18.41 -17.37
N ASP A 48 8.43 -18.13 -16.81
CA ASP A 48 9.71 -18.21 -17.53
C ASP A 48 10.02 -19.64 -17.97
N ARG A 49 9.77 -20.64 -17.11
CA ARG A 49 9.93 -22.06 -17.48
C ARG A 49 8.97 -22.46 -18.59
N ALA A 50 7.70 -22.07 -18.49
CA ALA A 50 6.72 -22.35 -19.52
C ALA A 50 7.11 -21.74 -20.88
N ARG A 51 7.65 -20.53 -20.87
CA ARG A 51 8.16 -19.87 -22.07
C ARG A 51 9.33 -20.63 -22.68
N ASN A 52 10.28 -21.05 -21.86
CA ASN A 52 11.44 -21.80 -22.32
C ASN A 52 11.03 -23.15 -22.91
N GLU A 53 10.10 -23.85 -22.26
CA GLU A 53 9.56 -25.12 -22.77
C GLU A 53 8.82 -24.92 -24.10
N ALA A 54 8.04 -23.86 -24.24
CA ALA A 54 7.37 -23.53 -25.50
C ALA A 54 8.37 -23.22 -26.60
N GLN A 55 9.45 -22.51 -26.30
CA GLN A 55 10.54 -22.24 -27.27
C GLN A 55 11.23 -23.54 -27.72
N GLU A 56 11.49 -24.46 -26.81
CA GLU A 56 12.08 -25.77 -27.14
C GLU A 56 11.19 -26.57 -28.09
N VAL A 57 9.86 -26.51 -27.96
CA VAL A 57 8.92 -27.14 -28.89
C VAL A 57 9.02 -26.53 -30.28
N LEU A 58 9.05 -25.20 -30.38
CA LEU A 58 9.20 -24.51 -31.67
C LEU A 58 10.52 -24.85 -32.34
N ASP A 59 11.60 -24.87 -31.60
CA ASP A 59 12.91 -25.23 -32.11
C ASP A 59 12.98 -26.70 -32.59
N ARG A 60 12.32 -27.61 -31.87
CA ARG A 60 12.26 -29.04 -32.23
C ARG A 60 11.53 -29.27 -33.54
N TYR A 61 10.48 -28.48 -33.83
CA TYR A 61 9.75 -28.57 -35.09
C TYR A 61 10.34 -27.67 -36.18
N GLY A 62 11.51 -27.05 -35.95
CA GLY A 62 12.15 -26.20 -36.94
C GLY A 62 11.38 -24.96 -37.32
N MET A 63 10.55 -24.48 -36.43
CA MET A 63 9.77 -23.25 -36.64
C MET A 63 10.61 -22.03 -36.25
N ASP A 64 10.84 -21.13 -37.20
CA ASP A 64 11.55 -19.87 -36.99
C ASP A 64 10.62 -18.84 -36.34
N MET A 65 10.27 -19.12 -35.08
CA MET A 65 9.39 -18.28 -34.28
C MET A 65 9.97 -18.11 -32.87
N GLU A 66 9.89 -16.92 -32.35
CA GLU A 66 10.19 -16.69 -30.94
C GLU A 66 8.90 -16.63 -30.12
N VAL A 67 8.89 -17.32 -28.98
CA VAL A 67 7.86 -17.13 -27.99
C VAL A 67 7.96 -15.70 -27.48
N ARG A 68 6.91 -14.93 -27.65
CA ARG A 68 6.86 -13.52 -27.25
C ARG A 68 7.25 -13.34 -25.81
N ARG A 69 8.21 -12.50 -25.64
CA ARG A 69 9.00 -12.39 -24.45
C ARG A 69 8.34 -11.60 -23.44
N TYR A 70 7.24 -10.95 -23.57
CA TYR A 70 7.13 -10.11 -22.44
C TYR A 70 5.74 -9.67 -22.07
N CYS A 71 5.17 -8.70 -22.57
CA CYS A 71 3.99 -8.08 -22.00
C CYS A 71 2.90 -9.05 -21.58
N GLU A 72 2.70 -10.08 -22.36
CA GLU A 72 1.64 -11.07 -22.09
C GLU A 72 1.96 -11.96 -20.89
N MET A 73 3.22 -12.35 -20.72
CA MET A 73 3.61 -13.20 -19.60
C MET A 73 3.80 -12.41 -18.29
N GLU A 74 4.30 -11.19 -18.38
CA GLU A 74 4.28 -10.27 -17.24
C GLU A 74 2.87 -9.87 -16.84
N ASP A 75 2.01 -9.60 -17.81
CA ASP A 75 0.62 -9.26 -17.55
C ASP A 75 -0.13 -10.45 -16.96
N ALA A 76 0.11 -11.67 -17.42
CA ALA A 76 -0.45 -12.87 -16.81
C ALA A 76 0.01 -13.05 -15.36
N SER A 77 1.29 -12.86 -15.07
CA SER A 77 1.77 -12.93 -13.69
C SER A 77 1.18 -11.82 -12.81
N LYS A 78 1.01 -10.62 -13.33
CA LYS A 78 0.33 -9.52 -12.63
C LYS A 78 -1.14 -9.83 -12.37
N VAL A 79 -1.86 -10.36 -13.35
CA VAL A 79 -3.26 -10.76 -13.20
C VAL A 79 -3.41 -11.84 -12.14
N ILE A 80 -2.53 -12.84 -12.13
CA ILE A 80 -2.54 -13.90 -11.11
C ILE A 80 -2.24 -13.33 -9.73
N VAL A 81 -1.28 -12.44 -9.61
CA VAL A 81 -0.97 -11.76 -8.35
C VAL A 81 -2.13 -10.89 -7.89
N GLN A 82 -2.79 -10.16 -8.79
CA GLN A 82 -3.99 -9.39 -8.47
C GLN A 82 -5.14 -10.27 -8.03
N PHE A 83 -5.32 -11.42 -8.65
CA PHE A 83 -6.31 -12.41 -8.24
C PHE A 83 -6.05 -12.92 -6.81
N PHE A 84 -4.83 -13.28 -6.51
CA PHE A 84 -4.43 -13.63 -5.14
C PHE A 84 -4.67 -12.48 -4.16
N ASP A 85 -4.41 -11.26 -4.57
CA ASP A 85 -4.64 -10.06 -3.78
C ASP A 85 -6.11 -9.91 -3.39
N GLN A 86 -7.02 -10.17 -4.33
CA GLN A 86 -8.46 -10.12 -4.06
C GLN A 86 -8.92 -11.22 -3.11
N TYR A 87 -8.37 -12.43 -3.22
CA TYR A 87 -8.77 -13.56 -2.35
C TYR A 87 -8.12 -13.52 -0.98
N VAL A 88 -6.89 -13.09 -0.89
CA VAL A 88 -6.19 -12.94 0.40
C VAL A 88 -6.82 -11.83 1.24
N LYS A 89 -7.44 -10.82 0.63
CA LYS A 89 -8.20 -9.78 1.34
C LYS A 89 -9.47 -10.26 2.03
N SER A 90 -9.91 -11.48 1.84
CA SER A 90 -11.10 -12.04 2.50
C SER A 90 -10.84 -12.83 3.77
N GLY A 91 -9.59 -12.95 4.23
CA GLY A 91 -9.20 -13.71 5.41
C GLY A 91 -9.22 -12.92 6.72
N LYS A 92 -9.05 -13.63 7.86
CA LYS A 92 -9.00 -13.03 9.20
C LYS A 92 -7.91 -11.97 9.37
N GLU A 93 -6.76 -12.14 8.74
CA GLU A 93 -5.65 -11.18 8.76
C GLU A 93 -6.03 -9.85 8.14
N THR A 94 -6.81 -9.87 7.08
CA THR A 94 -7.30 -8.68 6.39
C THR A 94 -8.34 -7.93 7.19
N LYS A 95 -9.16 -8.64 7.95
CA LYS A 95 -10.13 -8.01 8.87
C LYS A 95 -9.41 -7.22 9.95
N ALA A 96 -8.40 -7.82 10.58
CA ALA A 96 -7.59 -7.16 11.59
C ALA A 96 -6.85 -5.93 11.03
N GLN A 97 -6.28 -6.04 9.83
CA GLN A 97 -5.66 -4.92 9.13
C GLN A 97 -6.65 -3.80 8.84
N SER A 98 -7.82 -4.14 8.33
CA SER A 98 -8.90 -3.17 8.04
C SER A 98 -9.38 -2.46 9.31
N GLU A 99 -9.50 -3.19 10.41
CA GLU A 99 -9.85 -2.60 11.71
C GLU A 99 -8.78 -1.64 12.21
N ARG A 100 -7.49 -1.96 12.04
CA ARG A 100 -6.39 -1.06 12.39
C ARG A 100 -6.34 0.18 11.53
N GLU A 101 -6.53 0.04 10.24
CA GLU A 101 -6.59 1.18 9.32
C GLU A 101 -7.77 2.09 9.67
N SER A 102 -8.92 1.52 9.97
CA SER A 102 -10.10 2.27 10.41
C SER A 102 -9.86 3.00 11.73
N ALA A 103 -9.18 2.34 12.69
CA ALA A 103 -8.79 2.97 13.95
C ALA A 103 -7.82 4.13 13.73
N ARG A 104 -6.88 4.02 12.80
CA ARG A 104 -5.98 5.11 12.44
C ARG A 104 -6.69 6.26 11.75
N TYR A 105 -7.68 5.99 10.94
CA TYR A 105 -8.55 7.01 10.34
C TYR A 105 -9.29 7.81 11.41
N LYS A 106 -9.89 7.11 12.37
CA LYS A 106 -10.59 7.73 13.50
C LYS A 106 -9.62 8.57 14.33
N ARG A 107 -8.43 8.05 14.59
CA ARG A 107 -7.39 8.79 15.29
C ARG A 107 -6.99 10.06 14.56
N GLN A 108 -6.89 10.04 13.25
CA GLN A 108 -6.62 11.24 12.44
C GLN A 108 -7.70 12.30 12.66
N ALA A 109 -8.96 11.91 12.62
CA ALA A 109 -10.08 12.84 12.87
C ALA A 109 -10.02 13.44 14.28
N ASP A 110 -9.72 12.61 15.29
CA ASP A 110 -9.59 13.06 16.68
C ASP A 110 -8.41 14.05 16.85
N ILE A 111 -7.28 13.78 16.22
CA ILE A 111 -6.11 14.68 16.23
C ILE A 111 -6.46 16.01 15.57
N MET A 112 -7.11 15.97 14.42
CA MET A 112 -7.52 17.18 13.71
C MET A 112 -8.47 18.04 14.55
N GLU A 113 -9.47 17.42 15.16
CA GLU A 113 -10.41 18.10 16.05
C GLU A 113 -9.70 18.75 17.25
N GLN A 114 -8.76 18.04 17.87
CA GLN A 114 -8.00 18.58 19.00
C GLN A 114 -7.12 19.76 18.59
N ILE A 115 -6.47 19.69 17.45
CA ILE A 115 -5.64 20.79 16.92
C ILE A 115 -6.51 22.00 16.56
N GLU A 116 -7.66 21.79 15.93
CA GLU A 116 -8.62 22.86 15.64
C GLU A 116 -9.08 23.57 16.93
N LEU A 117 -9.40 22.80 17.96
CA LEU A 117 -9.78 23.32 19.27
C LEU A 117 -8.64 24.14 19.91
N ASP A 118 -7.45 23.63 19.93
CA ASP A 118 -6.29 24.32 20.50
C ASP A 118 -5.99 25.62 19.75
N CYS A 119 -6.11 25.62 18.43
CA CYS A 119 -5.97 26.84 17.62
C CYS A 119 -7.09 27.85 17.91
N ALA A 120 -8.31 27.41 18.11
CA ALA A 120 -9.44 28.27 18.50
C ALA A 120 -9.23 28.89 19.90
N LEU A 121 -8.52 28.18 20.79
CA LEU A 121 -8.16 28.68 22.13
C LEU A 121 -6.90 29.56 22.15
N GLY A 122 -6.28 29.83 21.00
CA GLY A 122 -5.17 30.76 20.86
C GLY A 122 -3.80 30.14 20.71
N ALA A 123 -3.69 28.84 20.40
CA ALA A 123 -2.39 28.23 20.10
C ALA A 123 -1.68 28.96 18.96
N ASP A 124 -0.36 29.13 19.08
CA ASP A 124 0.46 29.79 18.09
C ASP A 124 0.94 28.80 17.00
N LYS A 125 1.66 29.31 16.01
CA LYS A 125 2.20 28.50 14.92
C LYS A 125 3.19 27.43 15.40
N GLU A 126 4.01 27.76 16.40
CA GLU A 126 4.97 26.81 16.96
C GLU A 126 4.26 25.65 17.67
N SER A 127 3.23 25.95 18.45
CA SER A 127 2.38 24.94 19.10
C SER A 127 1.66 24.07 18.08
N PHE A 128 1.14 24.65 17.02
CA PHE A 128 0.52 23.93 15.91
C PHE A 128 1.51 22.96 15.24
N MET A 129 2.68 23.42 14.89
CA MET A 129 3.73 22.58 14.29
C MET A 129 4.20 21.48 15.24
N ALA A 130 4.34 21.78 16.53
CA ALA A 130 4.70 20.80 17.55
C ALA A 130 3.63 19.69 17.66
N MET A 131 2.36 20.04 17.67
CA MET A 131 1.25 19.07 17.69
C MET A 131 1.26 18.17 16.45
N LEU A 132 1.48 18.74 15.26
CA LEU A 132 1.60 17.95 14.02
C LEU A 132 2.78 16.99 14.06
N ASN A 133 3.94 17.47 14.49
CA ASN A 133 5.16 16.68 14.53
C ASN A 133 5.12 15.57 15.58
N SER A 134 4.42 15.78 16.69
CA SER A 134 4.27 14.80 17.77
C SER A 134 3.14 13.80 17.55
N ALA A 135 2.27 14.02 16.57
CA ALA A 135 1.17 13.13 16.29
C ALA A 135 1.66 11.74 15.84
N THR A 136 1.13 10.70 16.45
CA THR A 136 1.45 9.30 16.15
C THR A 136 0.20 8.50 15.86
N PHE A 137 0.34 7.43 15.08
CA PHE A 137 -0.76 6.53 14.68
C PHE A 137 -0.52 5.09 15.16
N GLU A 138 0.38 4.93 16.09
CA GLU A 138 0.63 3.63 16.75
C GLU A 138 -0.36 3.34 17.87
#